data_8fee535f9eea28340d0df8f102c92a28
#
_entry.id   8fee535f9eea28340d0df8f102c92a28
#
_cell.length_a   1.000
_cell.length_b   1.000
_cell.length_c   1.000
_cell.angle_alpha   90.00
_cell.angle_beta   90.00
_cell.angle_gamma   90.00
#
_symmetry.space_group_name_H-M   'P 1'
#
loop_
_entity.id
_entity.type
_entity.pdbx_description
1 polymer ?
#
loop_
_entity_poly.entity_id
_entity_poly.type
_entity_poly.pdbx_seq_one_letter_code
_entity_poly.pdbx_strand_id
1 'polypeptide(L)'
;MTTPAIRATDVTKRYGDLTAVNGISLEVHPGEIFGIIGPNGAGKTTFMECLEGLRRPTSGTIDVLGEDPSRPSTRWRERIGVQLQTAALPPKITVNEAMALFASMYSDPADPTQLLNELSIAAKGRSYVDKLSGGQR
;
A
#
# COMPACT_ATOMS: atom_id res chain seq x y z
N MET A 1 2.87 24.53 -11.61
CA MET A 1 2.77 23.81 -10.32
C MET A 1 2.37 22.39 -10.64
N THR A 2 3.13 21.40 -10.20
CA THR A 2 2.79 19.98 -10.43
C THR A 2 1.69 19.57 -9.45
N THR A 3 0.70 18.84 -9.95
CA THR A 3 -0.36 18.27 -9.10
C THR A 3 0.26 17.26 -8.11
N PRO A 4 0.01 17.34 -6.80
CA PRO A 4 0.51 16.36 -5.86
C PRO A 4 -0.05 14.96 -6.15
N ALA A 5 0.76 13.94 -5.92
CA ALA A 5 0.34 12.54 -6.01
C ALA A 5 -0.56 12.14 -4.83
N ILE A 6 -0.30 12.74 -3.66
CA ILE A 6 -1.13 12.59 -2.45
C ILE A 6 -1.41 13.96 -1.89
N ARG A 7 -2.68 14.23 -1.56
CA ARG A 7 -3.10 15.40 -0.80
C ARG A 7 -4.04 14.95 0.32
N ALA A 8 -3.70 15.30 1.54
CA ALA A 8 -4.55 15.15 2.71
C ALA A 8 -4.85 16.54 3.28
N THR A 9 -6.11 16.82 3.63
CA THR A 9 -6.53 18.10 4.18
C THR A 9 -7.39 17.85 5.41
N ASP A 10 -6.91 18.33 6.58
CA ASP A 10 -7.57 18.25 7.88
C ASP A 10 -8.09 16.86 8.26
N VAL A 11 -7.32 15.82 7.89
CA VAL A 11 -7.71 14.42 8.07
C VAL A 11 -7.76 14.08 9.54
N THR A 12 -8.93 13.65 9.99
CA THR A 12 -9.16 13.20 11.36
C THR A 12 -9.74 11.78 11.34
N LYS A 13 -9.26 10.92 12.25
CA LYS A 13 -9.83 9.59 12.47
C LYS A 13 -10.07 9.36 13.95
N ARG A 14 -11.32 9.04 14.30
CA ARG A 14 -11.75 8.75 15.66
C ARG A 14 -12.32 7.33 15.78
N TYR A 15 -12.12 6.75 16.94
CA TYR A 15 -12.71 5.47 17.36
C TYR A 15 -13.38 5.68 18.72
N GLY A 16 -14.68 5.92 18.75
CA GLY A 16 -15.36 6.37 19.95
C GLY A 16 -14.73 7.67 20.48
N ASP A 17 -14.24 7.64 21.72
CA ASP A 17 -13.60 8.79 22.36
C ASP A 17 -12.12 8.95 21.98
N LEU A 18 -11.50 7.94 21.38
CA LEU A 18 -10.09 8.01 20.96
C LEU A 18 -9.96 8.73 19.62
N THR A 19 -9.20 9.80 19.57
CA THR A 19 -8.77 10.45 18.33
C THR A 19 -7.40 9.89 17.93
N ALA A 20 -7.37 8.99 16.95
CA ALA A 20 -6.14 8.35 16.49
C ALA A 20 -5.36 9.22 15.47
N VAL A 21 -6.06 10.01 14.67
CA VAL A 21 -5.49 11.01 13.75
C VAL A 21 -6.24 12.32 13.99
N ASN A 22 -5.54 13.43 14.13
CA ASN A 22 -6.15 14.70 14.50
C ASN A 22 -5.70 15.84 13.58
N GLY A 23 -6.50 16.11 12.53
CA GLY A 23 -6.34 17.27 11.65
C GLY A 23 -5.03 17.29 10.85
N ILE A 24 -4.60 16.14 10.30
CA ILE A 24 -3.37 16.08 9.51
C ILE A 24 -3.61 16.62 8.11
N SER A 25 -2.75 17.56 7.67
CA SER A 25 -2.69 18.06 6.31
C SER A 25 -1.28 17.89 5.76
N LEU A 26 -1.15 17.34 4.54
CA LEU A 26 0.12 17.20 3.84
C LEU A 26 -0.10 17.04 2.33
N GLU A 27 0.97 17.28 1.58
CA GLU A 27 1.05 16.97 0.15
C GLU A 27 2.33 16.19 -0.11
N VAL A 28 2.25 15.22 -1.05
CA VAL A 28 3.40 14.47 -1.56
C VAL A 28 3.37 14.59 -3.08
N HIS A 29 4.48 15.03 -3.67
CA HIS A 29 4.58 15.19 -5.12
C HIS A 29 5.12 13.94 -5.82
N PRO A 30 4.87 13.76 -7.12
CA PRO A 30 5.45 12.66 -7.87
C PRO A 30 6.97 12.63 -7.77
N GLY A 31 7.52 11.43 -7.52
CA GLY A 31 8.96 11.20 -7.38
C GLY A 31 9.53 11.44 -5.98
N GLU A 32 8.72 11.89 -5.02
CA GLU A 32 9.15 12.06 -3.63
C GLU A 32 9.19 10.73 -2.87
N ILE A 33 10.18 10.59 -1.99
CA ILE A 33 10.20 9.61 -0.89
C ILE A 33 9.76 10.35 0.37
N PHE A 34 8.56 10.07 0.84
CA PHE A 34 7.97 10.73 2.00
C PHE A 34 7.92 9.80 3.21
N GLY A 35 8.42 10.24 4.36
CA GLY A 35 8.46 9.47 5.60
C GLY A 35 7.54 10.01 6.67
N ILE A 36 6.74 9.15 7.32
CA ILE A 36 5.93 9.48 8.49
C ILE A 36 6.60 8.91 9.73
N ILE A 37 7.12 9.78 10.58
CA ILE A 37 7.88 9.42 11.78
C ILE A 37 7.11 9.84 13.02
N GLY A 38 7.22 9.08 14.09
CA GLY A 38 6.61 9.37 15.38
C GLY A 38 6.60 8.15 16.31
N PRO A 39 6.24 8.33 17.59
CA PRO A 39 6.20 7.24 18.58
C PRO A 39 5.13 6.19 18.23
N ASN A 40 5.21 5.02 18.89
CA ASN A 40 4.16 4.01 18.80
C ASN A 40 2.84 4.57 19.35
N GLY A 41 1.73 4.23 18.68
CA GLY A 41 0.42 4.77 19.05
C GLY A 41 0.10 6.17 18.52
N ALA A 42 1.03 6.87 17.84
CA ALA A 42 0.79 8.21 17.28
C ALA A 42 -0.16 8.26 16.07
N GLY A 43 -0.82 7.17 15.71
CA GLY A 43 -1.78 7.14 14.61
C GLY A 43 -1.18 6.97 13.21
N LYS A 44 0.14 6.75 13.08
CA LYS A 44 0.83 6.61 11.77
C LYS A 44 0.19 5.56 10.88
N THR A 45 0.03 4.35 11.39
CA THR A 45 -0.60 3.23 10.64
C THR A 45 -2.04 3.58 10.27
N THR A 46 -2.81 4.16 11.18
CA THR A 46 -4.19 4.58 10.91
C THR A 46 -4.26 5.63 9.80
N PHE A 47 -3.34 6.59 9.79
CA PHE A 47 -3.27 7.60 8.75
C PHE A 47 -2.86 6.99 7.40
N MET A 48 -1.84 6.13 7.38
CA MET A 48 -1.44 5.38 6.17
C MET A 48 -2.61 4.57 5.61
N GLU A 49 -3.31 3.80 6.45
CA GLU A 49 -4.50 3.03 6.05
C GLU A 49 -5.62 3.91 5.47
N CYS A 50 -5.71 5.18 5.88
CA CYS A 50 -6.64 6.13 5.25
C CYS A 50 -6.16 6.53 3.84
N LEU A 51 -4.87 6.76 3.64
CA LEU A 51 -4.28 7.06 2.33
C LEU A 51 -4.40 5.87 1.37
N GLU A 52 -4.27 4.67 1.88
CA GLU A 52 -4.36 3.40 1.16
C GLU A 52 -5.80 2.97 0.83
N GLY A 53 -6.80 3.70 1.35
CA GLY A 53 -8.21 3.36 1.18
C GLY A 53 -8.70 2.18 2.01
N LEU A 54 -7.88 1.67 2.92
CA LEU A 54 -8.24 0.58 3.85
C LEU A 54 -9.11 1.07 5.00
N ARG A 55 -9.08 2.38 5.29
CA ARG A 55 -9.92 3.04 6.29
C ARG A 55 -10.50 4.33 5.76
N ARG A 56 -11.72 4.65 6.18
CA ARG A 56 -12.30 5.96 5.93
C ARG A 56 -11.94 6.93 7.06
N PRO A 57 -11.50 8.15 6.76
CA PRO A 57 -11.38 9.21 7.77
C PRO A 57 -12.76 9.53 8.39
N THR A 58 -12.77 10.07 9.59
CA THR A 58 -13.99 10.59 10.23
C THR A 58 -14.34 11.96 9.65
N SER A 59 -13.33 12.77 9.35
CA SER A 59 -13.48 14.08 8.69
C SER A 59 -12.20 14.43 7.93
N GLY A 60 -12.25 15.51 7.16
CA GLY A 60 -11.20 15.90 6.23
C GLY A 60 -11.34 15.20 4.88
N THR A 61 -10.41 15.48 3.98
CA THR A 61 -10.42 14.94 2.62
C THR A 61 -9.06 14.34 2.27
N ILE A 62 -9.09 13.30 1.46
CA ILE A 62 -7.89 12.66 0.93
C ILE A 62 -8.08 12.52 -0.59
N ASP A 63 -7.06 12.91 -1.33
CA ASP A 63 -6.90 12.65 -2.75
C ASP A 63 -5.60 11.88 -2.97
N VAL A 64 -5.66 10.76 -3.63
CA VAL A 64 -4.48 9.98 -4.04
C VAL A 64 -4.59 9.70 -5.52
N LEU A 65 -3.65 10.24 -6.29
CA LEU A 65 -3.60 10.13 -7.76
C LEU A 65 -4.89 10.62 -8.45
N GLY A 66 -5.55 11.63 -7.86
CA GLY A 66 -6.77 12.27 -8.39
C GLY A 66 -8.08 11.59 -7.99
N GLU A 67 -8.05 10.63 -7.04
CA GLU A 67 -9.25 9.94 -6.57
C GLU A 67 -9.34 9.92 -5.03
N ASP A 68 -10.55 9.85 -4.50
CA ASP A 68 -10.82 9.59 -3.08
C ASP A 68 -10.59 8.11 -2.76
N PRO A 69 -9.57 7.76 -1.93
CA PRO A 69 -9.27 6.37 -1.58
C PRO A 69 -10.42 5.64 -0.89
N SER A 70 -11.37 6.36 -0.30
CA SER A 70 -12.54 5.74 0.36
C SER A 70 -13.57 5.19 -0.65
N ARG A 71 -13.43 5.56 -1.93
CA ARG A 71 -14.30 5.13 -3.05
C ARG A 71 -13.48 4.85 -4.30
N PRO A 72 -12.48 3.97 -4.22
CA PRO A 72 -11.51 3.79 -5.29
C PRO A 72 -12.13 3.09 -6.50
N SER A 73 -11.76 3.55 -7.70
CA SER A 73 -12.02 2.82 -8.94
C SER A 73 -11.12 1.58 -9.04
N THR A 74 -11.47 0.63 -9.92
CA THR A 74 -10.58 -0.51 -10.23
C THR A 74 -9.24 -0.02 -10.76
N ARG A 75 -9.27 0.97 -11.66
CA ARG A 75 -8.07 1.57 -12.24
C ARG A 75 -7.15 2.22 -11.19
N TRP A 76 -7.72 2.82 -10.16
CA TRP A 76 -6.94 3.40 -9.07
C TRP A 76 -6.19 2.31 -8.28
N ARG A 77 -6.86 1.20 -7.97
CA ARG A 77 -6.24 0.07 -7.26
C ARG A 77 -5.06 -0.53 -7.99
N GLU A 78 -5.10 -0.54 -9.33
CA GLU A 78 -4.00 -1.01 -10.17
C GLU A 78 -2.79 -0.05 -10.18
N ARG A 79 -2.97 1.20 -9.75
CA ARG A 79 -1.92 2.23 -9.75
C ARG A 79 -1.19 2.37 -8.42
N ILE A 80 -1.67 1.73 -7.38
CA ILE A 80 -1.04 1.78 -6.05
C ILE A 80 -0.52 0.41 -5.63
N GLY A 81 0.62 0.42 -4.96
CA GLY A 81 1.15 -0.75 -4.26
C GLY A 81 1.14 -0.50 -2.76
N VAL A 82 0.65 -1.46 -1.98
CA VAL A 82 0.58 -1.38 -0.52
C VAL A 82 1.35 -2.55 0.08
N GLN A 83 2.33 -2.23 0.94
CA GLN A 83 3.02 -3.22 1.75
C GLN A 83 2.43 -3.19 3.16
N LEU A 84 1.60 -4.16 3.48
CA LEU A 84 1.03 -4.29 4.81
C LEU A 84 2.10 -4.70 5.84
N GLN A 85 2.01 -4.16 7.06
CA GLN A 85 2.89 -4.52 8.16
C GLN A 85 2.82 -6.03 8.49
N THR A 86 1.64 -6.62 8.34
CA THR A 86 1.41 -8.05 8.51
C THR A 86 0.62 -8.54 7.30
N ALA A 87 1.31 -9.15 6.35
CA ALA A 87 0.69 -9.83 5.21
C ALA A 87 1.02 -11.32 5.29
N ALA A 88 -0.02 -12.15 5.28
CA ALA A 88 0.15 -13.60 5.21
C ALA A 88 -0.41 -14.10 3.87
N LEU A 89 0.46 -14.69 3.06
CA LEU A 89 0.03 -15.47 1.92
C LEU A 89 -0.50 -16.84 2.37
N PRO A 90 -1.32 -17.52 1.57
CA PRO A 90 -1.76 -18.87 1.88
C PRO A 90 -0.59 -19.78 2.22
N PRO A 91 -0.73 -20.67 3.24
CA PRO A 91 0.32 -21.63 3.57
C PRO A 91 0.69 -22.48 2.35
N LYS A 92 1.98 -22.74 2.17
CA LYS A 92 2.50 -23.56 1.06
C LYS A 92 2.23 -23.01 -0.35
N ILE A 93 2.00 -21.72 -0.50
CA ILE A 93 2.03 -21.10 -1.83
C ILE A 93 3.49 -20.98 -2.29
N THR A 94 3.77 -21.36 -3.52
CA THR A 94 5.08 -21.16 -4.14
C THR A 94 5.24 -19.72 -4.64
N VAL A 95 6.48 -19.30 -4.88
CA VAL A 95 6.76 -17.97 -5.44
C VAL A 95 6.03 -17.77 -6.78
N ASN A 96 6.08 -18.76 -7.68
CA ASN A 96 5.40 -18.65 -8.97
C ASN A 96 3.87 -18.55 -8.82
N GLU A 97 3.27 -19.32 -7.92
CA GLU A 97 1.84 -19.24 -7.64
C GLU A 97 1.45 -17.88 -7.02
N ALA A 98 2.26 -17.36 -6.12
CA ALA A 98 2.04 -16.04 -5.56
C ALA A 98 2.11 -14.95 -6.64
N MET A 99 3.12 -15.01 -7.51
CA MET A 99 3.27 -14.06 -8.62
C MET A 99 2.09 -14.14 -9.59
N ALA A 100 1.64 -15.35 -9.94
CA ALA A 100 0.46 -15.54 -10.79
C ALA A 100 -0.82 -15.01 -10.14
N LEU A 101 -0.99 -15.23 -8.81
CA LEU A 101 -2.10 -14.68 -8.04
C LEU A 101 -2.14 -13.15 -8.10
N PHE A 102 -1.02 -12.48 -7.83
CA PHE A 102 -0.97 -11.03 -7.89
C PHE A 102 -1.15 -10.50 -9.32
N ALA A 103 -0.51 -11.12 -10.31
CA ALA A 103 -0.69 -10.74 -11.71
C ALA A 103 -2.17 -10.80 -12.15
N SER A 104 -2.93 -11.77 -11.66
CA SER A 104 -4.36 -11.91 -11.99
C SER A 104 -5.25 -10.76 -11.48
N MET A 105 -4.74 -9.91 -10.59
CA MET A 105 -5.47 -8.74 -10.04
C MET A 105 -5.34 -7.49 -10.92
N TYR A 106 -4.49 -7.51 -11.95
CA TYR A 106 -4.22 -6.39 -12.84
C TYR A 106 -4.74 -6.67 -14.24
N SER A 107 -5.20 -5.63 -14.92
CA SER A 107 -5.65 -5.71 -16.32
C SER A 107 -4.47 -5.83 -17.29
N ASP A 108 -3.33 -5.24 -16.94
CA ASP A 108 -2.08 -5.28 -17.71
C ASP A 108 -0.91 -5.55 -16.75
N PRO A 109 -0.73 -6.80 -16.29
CA PRO A 109 0.30 -7.13 -15.33
C PRO A 109 1.70 -7.11 -15.96
N ALA A 110 2.69 -6.68 -15.18
CA ALA A 110 4.09 -6.90 -15.55
C ALA A 110 4.39 -8.42 -15.65
N ASP A 111 5.36 -8.79 -16.49
CA ASP A 111 5.77 -10.19 -16.62
C ASP A 111 6.38 -10.71 -15.30
N PRO A 112 5.75 -11.67 -14.62
CA PRO A 112 6.26 -12.25 -13.38
C PRO A 112 7.68 -12.82 -13.51
N THR A 113 8.02 -13.39 -14.66
CA THR A 113 9.35 -13.98 -14.90
C THR A 113 10.42 -12.90 -14.95
N GLN A 114 10.13 -11.79 -15.62
CA GLN A 114 11.02 -10.65 -15.68
C GLN A 114 11.26 -10.08 -14.27
N LEU A 115 10.20 -9.86 -13.49
CA LEU A 115 10.29 -9.34 -12.12
C LEU A 115 11.14 -10.25 -11.22
N LEU A 116 10.95 -11.57 -11.29
CA LEU A 116 11.75 -12.53 -10.51
C LEU A 116 13.24 -12.49 -10.88
N ASN A 117 13.55 -12.26 -12.15
CA ASN A 117 14.94 -12.11 -12.61
C ASN A 117 15.55 -10.80 -12.10
N GLU A 118 14.84 -9.67 -12.21
CA GLU A 118 15.28 -8.36 -11.70
C GLU A 118 15.57 -8.41 -10.19
N LEU A 119 14.74 -9.12 -9.44
CA LEU A 119 14.92 -9.34 -8.00
C LEU A 119 15.94 -10.43 -7.65
N SER A 120 16.54 -11.10 -8.66
CA SER A 120 17.50 -12.20 -8.49
C SER A 120 16.96 -13.39 -7.68
N ILE A 121 15.67 -13.67 -7.74
CA ILE A 121 14.98 -14.77 -7.05
C ILE A 121 14.32 -15.78 -7.98
N ALA A 122 14.55 -15.70 -9.28
CA ALA A 122 13.95 -16.60 -10.29
C ALA A 122 14.22 -18.10 -9.99
N ALA A 123 15.42 -18.43 -9.45
CA ALA A 123 15.74 -19.80 -9.03
C ALA A 123 14.85 -20.32 -7.87
N LYS A 124 14.15 -19.43 -7.16
CA LYS A 124 13.24 -19.76 -6.06
C LYS A 124 11.79 -19.94 -6.51
N GLY A 125 11.47 -19.83 -7.78
CA GLY A 125 10.10 -19.85 -8.29
C GLY A 125 9.25 -21.04 -7.80
N ARG A 126 9.87 -22.22 -7.59
CA ARG A 126 9.21 -23.42 -7.05
C ARG A 126 9.31 -23.57 -5.53
N SER A 127 10.03 -22.67 -4.85
CA SER A 127 10.13 -22.69 -3.39
C SER A 127 8.86 -22.11 -2.77
N TYR A 128 8.48 -22.59 -1.61
CA TYR A 128 7.40 -21.98 -0.84
C TYR A 128 7.82 -20.60 -0.31
N VAL A 129 6.89 -19.63 -0.32
CA VAL A 129 7.16 -18.25 0.13
C VAL A 129 7.57 -18.22 1.60
N ASP A 130 7.05 -19.11 2.44
CA ASP A 130 7.41 -19.21 3.86
C ASP A 130 8.87 -19.64 4.10
N LYS A 131 9.53 -20.21 3.09
CA LYS A 131 10.94 -20.61 3.12
C LYS A 131 11.91 -19.54 2.64
N LEU A 132 11.41 -18.41 2.16
CA LEU A 132 12.24 -17.28 1.76
C LEU A 132 12.74 -16.51 2.99
N SER A 133 13.94 -15.91 2.87
CA SER A 133 14.41 -14.95 3.87
C SER A 133 13.53 -13.70 3.90
N GLY A 134 13.60 -12.91 4.97
CA GLY A 134 12.83 -11.68 5.11
C GLY A 134 13.04 -10.70 3.95
N GLY A 135 14.27 -10.59 3.43
CA GLY A 135 14.56 -9.73 2.27
C GLY A 135 14.19 -10.31 0.91
N GLN A 136 13.83 -11.61 0.86
CA GLN A 136 13.37 -12.29 -0.37
C GLN A 136 11.83 -12.40 -0.42
N ARG A 137 11.17 -12.12 0.66
CA ARG A 137 9.71 -12.15 0.82
C ARG A 137 9.12 -10.78 0.59
#